data_ff2db50bea2383eb91abc383f6426dc7
#
_entry.id   ff2db50bea2383eb91abc383f6426dc7
#
_cell.length_a   1.000
_cell.length_b   1.000
_cell.length_c   1.000
_cell.angle_alpha   90.00
_cell.angle_beta   90.00
_cell.angle_gamma   90.00
#
_symmetry.space_group_name_H-M   'P 1'
#
loop_
_entity.id
_entity.type
_entity.pdbx_description
1 polymer ?
#
loop_
_entity_poly.entity_id
_entity_poly.type
_entity_poly.pdbx_seq_one_letter_code
_entity_poly.pdbx_strand_id
1 'polypeptide(L)'
;MRIAILIQCHKNPKQINLLLERLNHPDIDCYLHIDKKADFADKIIHRENVFVLPDEQRVSVEWAQISQVTATLNLLNTAVACIRGGYDYYWLISGQDWPLRSVEEIVEFFMQHNGENFIQYWSSKNFGKHIQNNFDKRNQIYFPEWIIGRKY
;
A
#
# COMPACT_ATOMS: atom_id res chain seq x y z
N MET A 1 -8.58 -7.09 17.95
CA MET A 1 -8.26 -7.20 16.52
C MET A 1 -7.12 -6.26 16.21
N ARG A 2 -6.22 -6.60 15.28
CA ARG A 2 -5.11 -5.72 14.91
C ARG A 2 -5.02 -5.55 13.40
N ILE A 3 -4.79 -4.32 12.95
CA ILE A 3 -4.75 -3.95 11.53
C ILE A 3 -3.39 -3.32 11.24
N ALA A 4 -2.68 -3.83 10.23
CA ALA A 4 -1.54 -3.16 9.64
C ALA A 4 -1.98 -2.35 8.41
N ILE A 5 -1.79 -1.04 8.43
CA ILE A 5 -2.01 -0.20 7.26
C ILE A 5 -0.67 0.02 6.55
N LEU A 6 -0.59 -0.43 5.30
CA LEU A 6 0.59 -0.37 4.45
C LEU A 6 0.46 0.83 3.52
N ILE A 7 1.30 1.86 3.68
CA ILE A 7 1.13 3.16 3.03
C ILE A 7 2.29 3.44 2.07
N GLN A 8 2.00 3.54 0.77
CA GLN A 8 2.98 4.00 -0.21
C GLN A 8 2.96 5.52 -0.33
N CYS A 9 4.10 6.17 -0.06
CA CYS A 9 4.23 7.61 0.00
C CYS A 9 5.27 8.12 -1.00
N HIS A 10 4.96 9.21 -1.74
CA HIS A 10 5.91 9.80 -2.68
C HIS A 10 5.96 11.34 -2.61
N LYS A 11 5.04 11.97 -1.90
CA LYS A 11 4.95 13.44 -1.78
C LYS A 11 4.07 13.85 -0.60
N ASN A 12 4.08 15.15 -0.30
CA ASN A 12 3.17 15.82 0.62
C ASN A 12 3.19 15.28 2.07
N PRO A 13 4.31 15.41 2.80
CA PRO A 13 4.41 14.89 4.18
C PRO A 13 3.37 15.49 5.13
N LYS A 14 2.88 16.71 4.89
CA LYS A 14 1.82 17.31 5.72
C LYS A 14 0.51 16.52 5.62
N GLN A 15 0.11 16.13 4.41
CA GLN A 15 -1.09 15.30 4.21
C GLN A 15 -0.91 13.93 4.82
N ILE A 16 0.29 13.33 4.68
CA ILE A 16 0.58 12.01 5.27
C ILE A 16 0.46 12.09 6.80
N ASN A 17 1.00 13.12 7.44
CA ASN A 17 0.87 13.29 8.88
C ASN A 17 -0.59 13.46 9.32
N LEU A 18 -1.40 14.24 8.59
CA LEU A 18 -2.84 14.34 8.85
C LEU A 18 -3.56 12.99 8.67
N LEU A 19 -3.20 12.21 7.65
CA LEU A 19 -3.71 10.85 7.46
C LEU A 19 -3.36 9.95 8.65
N LEU A 20 -2.11 10.00 9.12
CA LEU A 20 -1.65 9.23 10.27
C LEU A 20 -2.37 9.65 11.57
N GLU A 21 -2.66 10.93 11.76
CA GLU A 21 -3.49 11.40 12.88
C GLU A 21 -4.92 10.86 12.78
N ARG A 22 -5.49 10.88 11.58
CA ARG A 22 -6.85 10.36 11.33
C ARG A 22 -6.97 8.85 11.55
N LEU A 23 -5.90 8.10 11.32
CA LEU A 23 -5.83 6.65 11.49
C LEU A 23 -5.28 6.24 12.86
N ASN A 24 -5.16 7.17 13.81
CA ASN A 24 -4.60 6.88 15.13
C ASN A 24 -5.58 6.07 15.98
N HIS A 25 -5.29 4.79 16.19
CA HIS A 25 -6.09 3.89 17.00
C HIS A 25 -5.20 2.82 17.64
N PRO A 26 -5.49 2.32 18.87
CA PRO A 26 -4.68 1.30 19.55
C PRO A 26 -4.53 -0.01 18.78
N ASP A 27 -5.52 -0.36 17.97
CA ASP A 27 -5.53 -1.57 17.14
C ASP A 27 -4.90 -1.38 15.75
N ILE A 28 -4.41 -0.20 15.41
CA ILE A 28 -3.85 0.12 14.09
C ILE A 28 -2.37 0.46 14.21
N ASP A 29 -1.57 -0.22 13.40
CA ASP A 29 -0.18 0.15 13.12
C ASP A 29 -0.03 0.59 11.65
N CYS A 30 0.67 1.69 11.42
CA CYS A 30 0.91 2.24 10.08
C CYS A 30 2.35 2.01 9.65
N TYR A 31 2.55 1.34 8.52
CA TYR A 31 3.85 1.11 7.89
C TYR A 31 3.98 1.96 6.63
N LEU A 32 5.03 2.77 6.55
CA LEU A 32 5.24 3.72 5.47
C LEU A 32 6.44 3.34 4.60
N HIS A 33 6.20 3.11 3.32
CA HIS A 33 7.24 3.13 2.31
C HIS A 33 7.27 4.54 1.69
N ILE A 34 8.30 5.30 1.99
CA ILE A 34 8.56 6.59 1.35
C ILE A 34 9.42 6.32 0.14
N ASP A 35 8.97 6.76 -1.05
CA ASP A 35 9.73 6.62 -2.29
C ASP A 35 11.18 7.07 -2.07
N LYS A 36 12.15 6.27 -2.50
CA LYS A 36 13.57 6.57 -2.30
C LYS A 36 14.00 7.90 -2.93
N LYS A 37 13.26 8.36 -3.96
CA LYS A 37 13.47 9.66 -4.60
C LYS A 37 12.97 10.85 -3.75
N ALA A 38 12.19 10.58 -2.70
CA ALA A 38 11.57 11.61 -1.87
C ALA A 38 12.38 11.85 -0.58
N ASP A 39 12.68 13.11 -0.30
CA ASP A 39 13.47 13.56 0.85
C ASP A 39 12.56 14.20 1.92
N PHE A 40 11.80 13.37 2.64
CA PHE A 40 10.95 13.84 3.74
C PHE A 40 10.67 12.79 4.82
N ALA A 41 11.46 11.75 4.90
CA ALA A 41 11.27 10.70 5.91
C ALA A 41 11.36 11.25 7.34
N ASP A 42 12.24 12.22 7.55
CA ASP A 42 12.43 12.97 8.80
C ASP A 42 11.25 13.89 9.18
N LYS A 43 10.34 14.16 8.23
CA LYS A 43 9.15 15.02 8.42
C LYS A 43 7.91 14.24 8.81
N ILE A 44 8.01 12.91 8.90
CA ILE A 44 6.91 12.06 9.35
C ILE A 44 6.86 12.05 10.87
N ILE A 45 5.64 12.14 11.41
CA ILE A 45 5.43 12.12 12.87
C ILE A 45 5.98 10.84 13.49
N HIS A 46 6.63 10.99 14.63
CA HIS A 46 7.10 9.87 15.45
C HIS A 46 6.01 9.45 16.42
N ARG A 47 5.57 8.20 16.33
CA ARG A 47 4.57 7.61 17.21
C ARG A 47 4.80 6.10 17.29
N GLU A 48 4.47 5.45 18.40
CA GLU A 48 4.71 4.02 18.66
C GLU A 48 4.08 3.08 17.62
N ASN A 49 3.00 3.52 16.97
CA ASN A 49 2.29 2.76 15.95
C ASN A 49 2.54 3.28 14.52
N VAL A 50 3.62 4.05 14.31
CA VAL A 50 4.04 4.55 13.00
C VAL A 50 5.46 4.09 12.69
N PHE A 51 5.61 3.27 11.64
CA PHE A 51 6.86 2.64 11.23
C PHE A 51 7.24 3.09 9.82
N VAL A 52 8.25 3.91 9.70
CA VAL A 52 8.84 4.27 8.40
C VAL A 52 9.88 3.22 8.04
N LEU A 53 9.79 2.63 6.84
CA LEU A 53 10.79 1.70 6.36
C LEU A 53 12.18 2.35 6.30
N PRO A 54 13.22 1.65 6.76
CA PRO A 54 14.60 2.14 6.68
C PRO A 54 15.03 2.30 5.21
N ASP A 55 16.06 3.10 4.95
CA ASP A 55 16.45 3.52 3.61
C ASP A 55 16.82 2.35 2.69
N GLU A 56 17.42 1.29 3.24
CA GLU A 56 17.78 0.07 2.53
C GLU A 56 16.57 -0.75 2.05
N GLN A 57 15.42 -0.57 2.64
CA GLN A 57 14.16 -1.21 2.25
C GLN A 57 13.28 -0.34 1.35
N ARG A 58 13.64 0.93 1.19
CA ARG A 58 12.93 1.83 0.30
C ARG A 58 13.46 1.69 -1.13
N VAL A 59 12.56 1.71 -2.10
CA VAL A 59 12.87 1.62 -3.53
C VAL A 59 12.41 2.88 -4.26
N SER A 60 13.09 3.21 -5.36
CA SER A 60 12.63 4.23 -6.30
C SER A 60 11.47 3.68 -7.10
N VAL A 61 10.28 4.19 -6.85
CA VAL A 61 9.06 3.66 -7.48
C VAL A 61 8.83 4.35 -8.82
N GLU A 62 8.69 3.55 -9.87
CA GLU A 62 8.22 3.99 -11.18
C GLU A 62 6.77 3.55 -11.37
N TRP A 63 5.94 4.45 -11.87
CA TRP A 63 4.51 4.21 -12.03
C TRP A 63 4.24 3.04 -12.99
N ALA A 64 3.33 2.15 -12.58
CA ALA A 64 2.95 0.95 -13.31
C ALA A 64 4.10 -0.06 -13.55
N GLN A 65 5.18 -0.02 -12.76
CA GLN A 65 6.32 -0.93 -12.86
C GLN A 65 6.42 -1.88 -11.67
N ILE A 66 7.31 -2.88 -11.81
CA ILE A 66 7.58 -3.87 -10.76
C ILE A 66 8.05 -3.23 -9.45
N SER A 67 8.71 -2.06 -9.51
CA SER A 67 9.14 -1.32 -8.32
C SER A 67 8.00 -0.94 -7.39
N GLN A 68 6.78 -0.71 -7.93
CA GLN A 68 5.60 -0.47 -7.12
C GLN A 68 5.17 -1.74 -6.35
N VAL A 69 5.27 -2.89 -6.98
CA VAL A 69 5.02 -4.19 -6.33
C VAL A 69 6.10 -4.47 -5.28
N THR A 70 7.37 -4.20 -5.58
CA THR A 70 8.48 -4.35 -4.62
C THR A 70 8.25 -3.50 -3.37
N ALA A 71 7.82 -2.24 -3.52
CA ALA A 71 7.48 -1.37 -2.41
C ALA A 71 6.35 -1.97 -1.53
N THR A 72 5.32 -2.54 -2.16
CA THR A 72 4.23 -3.23 -1.45
C THR A 72 4.74 -4.45 -0.67
N LEU A 73 5.58 -5.28 -1.30
CA LEU A 73 6.14 -6.47 -0.66
C LEU A 73 7.07 -6.12 0.50
N ASN A 74 7.87 -5.05 0.39
CA ASN A 74 8.72 -4.58 1.47
C ASN A 74 7.89 -4.11 2.67
N LEU A 75 6.79 -3.38 2.44
CA LEU A 75 5.84 -3.02 3.49
C LEU A 75 5.24 -4.26 4.17
N LEU A 76 4.73 -5.19 3.37
CA LEU A 76 4.10 -6.42 3.87
C LEU A 76 5.09 -7.25 4.68
N ASN A 77 6.30 -7.49 4.17
CA ASN A 77 7.34 -8.25 4.85
C ASN A 77 7.73 -7.60 6.18
N THR A 78 7.85 -6.28 6.22
CA THR A 78 8.16 -5.55 7.45
C THR A 78 7.03 -5.71 8.48
N ALA A 79 5.78 -5.59 8.06
CA ALA A 79 4.63 -5.74 8.95
C ALA A 79 4.48 -7.19 9.45
N VAL A 80 4.70 -8.19 8.59
CA VAL A 80 4.65 -9.62 8.97
C VAL A 80 5.78 -9.98 9.94
N ALA A 81 6.98 -9.42 9.74
CA ALA A 81 8.13 -9.66 10.62
C ALA A 81 8.02 -8.93 11.98
N CYS A 82 7.02 -8.06 12.16
CA CYS A 82 6.86 -7.33 13.41
C CYS A 82 6.54 -8.27 14.58
N ILE A 83 7.33 -8.15 15.65
CA ILE A 83 7.28 -9.01 16.84
C ILE A 83 5.96 -8.86 17.65
N ARG A 84 5.10 -7.91 17.31
CA ARG A 84 3.89 -7.56 18.07
C ARG A 84 2.71 -8.55 17.94
N GLY A 85 2.95 -9.80 17.46
CA GLY A 85 1.95 -10.87 17.52
C GLY A 85 1.06 -11.05 16.31
N GLY A 86 1.43 -10.45 15.16
CA GLY A 86 0.68 -10.57 13.90
C GLY A 86 -0.50 -9.60 13.79
N TYR A 87 -1.07 -9.54 12.60
CA TYR A 87 -2.24 -8.72 12.27
C TYR A 87 -3.33 -9.58 11.67
N ASP A 88 -4.57 -9.25 11.99
CA ASP A 88 -5.76 -9.89 11.40
C ASP A 88 -5.98 -9.40 9.97
N TYR A 89 -5.60 -8.13 9.71
CA TYR A 89 -5.71 -7.49 8.40
C TYR A 89 -4.46 -6.72 8.00
N TYR A 90 -4.16 -6.76 6.69
CA TYR A 90 -3.16 -5.92 6.04
C TYR A 90 -3.87 -5.07 4.98
N TRP A 91 -3.95 -3.76 5.20
CA TRP A 91 -4.67 -2.83 4.33
C TRP A 91 -3.69 -1.93 3.57
N LEU A 92 -3.59 -2.11 2.25
CA LEU A 92 -2.73 -1.30 1.38
C LEU A 92 -3.47 -0.04 0.93
N ILE A 93 -2.86 1.12 1.16
CA ILE A 93 -3.33 2.43 0.72
C ILE A 93 -2.20 3.29 0.17
N SER A 94 -2.56 4.37 -0.51
CA SER A 94 -1.63 5.44 -0.91
C SER A 94 -1.59 6.54 0.17
N GLY A 95 -0.46 7.22 0.31
CA GLY A 95 -0.35 8.45 1.12
C GLY A 95 -1.18 9.62 0.57
N GLN A 96 -1.89 9.43 -0.56
CA GLN A 96 -2.84 10.38 -1.14
C GLN A 96 -4.30 10.00 -0.86
N ASP A 97 -4.55 8.82 -0.29
CA ASP A 97 -5.89 8.39 0.10
C ASP A 97 -6.35 9.12 1.37
N TRP A 98 -7.67 9.16 1.55
CA TRP A 98 -8.28 9.75 2.72
C TRP A 98 -9.48 8.93 3.19
N PRO A 99 -9.55 8.55 4.48
CA PRO A 99 -10.67 7.78 4.99
C PRO A 99 -11.94 8.64 5.04
N LEU A 100 -13.03 8.11 4.51
CA LEU A 100 -14.35 8.75 4.52
C LEU A 100 -15.13 8.49 5.82
N ARG A 101 -14.67 7.55 6.63
CA ARG A 101 -15.26 7.16 7.91
C ARG A 101 -14.33 7.50 9.07
N SER A 102 -14.86 7.48 10.28
CA SER A 102 -14.01 7.57 11.47
C SER A 102 -13.15 6.34 11.63
N VAL A 103 -12.08 6.43 12.40
CA VAL A 103 -11.18 5.28 12.61
C VAL A 103 -11.90 4.18 13.40
N GLU A 104 -12.79 4.53 14.30
CA GLU A 104 -13.63 3.60 15.08
C GLU A 104 -14.57 2.82 14.15
N GLU A 105 -15.25 3.50 13.20
CA GLU A 105 -16.10 2.84 12.19
C GLU A 105 -15.32 1.90 11.29
N ILE A 106 -14.07 2.25 10.96
CA ILE A 106 -13.18 1.40 10.15
C ILE A 106 -12.81 0.13 10.94
N VAL A 107 -12.41 0.28 12.20
CA VAL A 107 -12.08 -0.87 13.06
C VAL A 107 -13.29 -1.76 13.27
N GLU A 108 -14.46 -1.18 13.54
CA GLU A 108 -15.71 -1.93 13.68
C GLU A 108 -16.06 -2.69 12.41
N PHE A 109 -15.92 -2.08 11.23
CA PHE A 109 -16.12 -2.74 9.95
C PHE A 109 -15.27 -4.00 9.81
N PHE A 110 -13.97 -3.93 10.09
CA PHE A 110 -13.09 -5.09 10.02
C PHE A 110 -13.42 -6.15 11.09
N MET A 111 -13.87 -5.74 12.27
CA MET A 111 -14.34 -6.66 13.31
C MET A 111 -15.57 -7.45 12.86
N GLN A 112 -16.53 -6.79 12.23
CA GLN A 112 -17.77 -7.43 11.73
C GLN A 112 -17.50 -8.39 10.57
N HIS A 113 -16.40 -8.18 9.81
CA HIS A 113 -16.02 -8.98 8.64
C HIS A 113 -14.77 -9.84 8.90
N ASN A 114 -14.56 -10.26 10.15
CA ASN A 114 -13.37 -11.00 10.54
C ASN A 114 -13.21 -12.29 9.71
N GLY A 115 -12.01 -12.44 9.08
CA GLY A 115 -11.70 -13.57 8.21
C GLY A 115 -12.08 -13.38 6.73
N GLU A 116 -12.77 -12.29 6.36
CA GLU A 116 -13.04 -11.97 4.97
C GLU A 116 -11.85 -11.26 4.31
N ASN A 117 -11.64 -11.50 3.01
CA ASN A 117 -10.63 -10.80 2.21
C ASN A 117 -11.30 -9.84 1.22
N PHE A 118 -10.86 -8.58 1.23
CA PHE A 118 -11.40 -7.52 0.37
C PHE A 118 -10.54 -7.34 -0.89
N ILE A 119 -10.43 -8.41 -1.68
CA ILE A 119 -9.70 -8.41 -2.95
C ILE A 119 -10.69 -8.62 -4.08
N GLN A 120 -10.81 -7.64 -4.96
CA GLN A 120 -11.62 -7.76 -6.15
C GLN A 120 -10.77 -8.36 -7.29
N TYR A 121 -11.24 -9.44 -7.87
CA TYR A 121 -10.60 -10.08 -9.01
C TYR A 121 -11.62 -10.49 -10.06
N TRP A 122 -11.21 -10.47 -11.32
CA TRP A 122 -12.03 -10.91 -12.43
C TRP A 122 -11.25 -11.87 -13.33
N SER A 123 -11.93 -12.88 -13.84
CA SER A 123 -11.41 -13.67 -14.95
C SER A 123 -11.61 -12.89 -16.24
N SER A 124 -10.62 -12.92 -17.15
CA SER A 124 -10.75 -12.35 -18.49
C SER A 124 -11.96 -12.92 -19.25
N LYS A 125 -12.37 -14.15 -18.93
CA LYS A 125 -13.55 -14.83 -19.50
C LYS A 125 -14.89 -14.12 -19.19
N ASN A 126 -14.93 -13.27 -18.18
CA ASN A 126 -16.13 -12.53 -17.78
C ASN A 126 -16.34 -11.26 -18.61
N PHE A 127 -15.40 -10.92 -19.48
CA PHE A 127 -15.46 -9.73 -20.34
C PHE A 127 -15.78 -10.09 -21.78
N GLY A 128 -16.33 -9.14 -22.53
CA GLY A 128 -16.52 -9.30 -23.98
C GLY A 128 -15.19 -9.59 -24.70
N LYS A 129 -15.25 -10.29 -25.85
CA LYS A 129 -14.07 -10.76 -26.61
C LYS A 129 -12.99 -9.70 -26.83
N HIS A 130 -13.39 -8.44 -27.04
CA HIS A 130 -12.43 -7.33 -27.27
C HIS A 130 -11.57 -7.07 -26.02
N ILE A 131 -12.17 -7.01 -24.84
CA ILE A 131 -11.47 -6.80 -23.57
C ILE A 131 -10.63 -8.03 -23.23
N GLN A 132 -11.19 -9.22 -23.41
CA GLN A 132 -10.47 -10.49 -23.22
C GLN A 132 -9.18 -10.54 -24.05
N ASN A 133 -9.23 -10.25 -25.34
CA ASN A 133 -8.06 -10.22 -26.21
C ASN A 133 -6.99 -9.23 -25.75
N ASN A 134 -7.40 -8.06 -25.20
CA ASN A 134 -6.47 -7.07 -24.68
C ASN A 134 -5.80 -7.55 -23.37
N PHE A 135 -6.55 -8.22 -22.50
CA PHE A 135 -6.02 -8.86 -21.29
C PHE A 135 -5.02 -9.97 -21.62
N ASP A 136 -5.38 -10.85 -22.54
CA ASP A 136 -4.55 -11.98 -22.93
C ASP A 136 -3.24 -11.49 -23.58
N LYS A 137 -3.30 -10.45 -24.42
CA LYS A 137 -2.10 -9.80 -24.99
C LYS A 137 -1.21 -9.20 -23.91
N ARG A 138 -1.75 -8.49 -22.92
CA ARG A 138 -0.97 -7.89 -21.83
C ARG A 138 -0.29 -8.95 -20.96
N ASN A 139 -0.93 -10.07 -20.71
CA ASN A 139 -0.35 -11.18 -19.95
C ASN A 139 0.73 -11.95 -20.69
N GLN A 140 0.74 -11.88 -22.03
CA GLN A 140 1.73 -12.56 -22.87
C GLN A 140 2.95 -11.69 -23.22
N ILE A 141 2.86 -10.37 -23.02
CA ILE A 141 3.94 -9.44 -23.39
C ILE A 141 4.66 -9.00 -22.11
N TYR A 142 5.93 -9.39 -22.01
CA TYR A 142 6.83 -8.84 -21.01
C TYR A 142 7.43 -7.53 -21.53
N PHE A 143 7.22 -6.45 -20.74
CA PHE A 143 7.84 -5.15 -21.00
C PHE A 143 9.03 -4.96 -20.05
N PRO A 144 10.27 -5.12 -20.50
CA PRO A 144 11.44 -4.84 -19.68
C PRO A 144 11.49 -3.34 -19.30
N GLU A 145 11.96 -3.04 -18.11
CA GLU A 145 11.96 -1.68 -17.52
C GLU A 145 12.62 -0.63 -18.42
N TRP A 146 13.66 -0.99 -19.18
CA TRP A 146 14.36 -0.09 -20.10
C TRP A 146 13.51 0.38 -21.30
N ILE A 147 12.41 -0.29 -21.61
CA ILE A 147 11.49 0.12 -22.69
C ILE A 147 10.49 1.15 -22.18
N ILE A 148 10.09 1.09 -20.91
CA ILE A 148 8.97 1.87 -20.37
C ILE A 148 9.37 3.34 -20.12
N GLY A 149 10.65 3.65 -19.95
CA GLY A 149 11.16 5.02 -19.76
C GLY A 149 11.19 5.89 -21.02
N ARG A 150 10.84 5.38 -22.21
CA ARG A 150 10.78 6.18 -23.43
C ARG A 150 9.41 6.84 -23.53
N LYS A 151 9.37 8.15 -23.29
CA LYS A 151 8.23 9.00 -23.65
C LYS A 151 8.03 8.88 -25.18
N TYR A 152 6.86 8.43 -25.58
CA TYR A 152 6.38 8.59 -26.95
C TYR A 152 5.91 10.03 -27.15
#